data_13aca59dcd5d58921ba8c1bd84bce989
#
_entry.id   13aca59dcd5d58921ba8c1bd84bce989
#
_cell.length_a   1.000
_cell.length_b   1.000
_cell.length_c   1.000
_cell.angle_alpha   90.00
_cell.angle_beta   90.00
_cell.angle_gamma   90.00
#
_symmetry.space_group_name_H-M   'P 1'
#
loop_
_entity.id
_entity.type
_entity.pdbx_description
1 polymer ?
#
loop_
_entity_poly.entity_id
_entity_poly.type
_entity_poly.pdbx_seq_one_letter_code
_entity_poly.pdbx_strand_id
1 'polypeptide(L)'
;MSSKEIYGIPISIPKKPSKRFILGSNKPKKKQKWERTELPENWEILAESKRAKFIEQEFKRRVEGVWFMNNGVATYITGVHYYYLNWCKIDVGYPDYWDRDRRFFLIWDGIRNNPNCYGLIMPKHRRQGASWKAAAIVMHDITLSYNSNGGIMSKTGSDAKKLFDKVVFMFRKLPDFFQ
;
A
#
# COMPACT_ATOMS: atom_id res chain seq x y z
N MET A 1 12.43 9.43 -15.08
CA MET A 1 12.24 8.22 -14.22
C MET A 1 13.56 7.48 -14.18
N SER A 2 14.01 7.05 -13.02
CA SER A 2 15.19 6.19 -12.90
C SER A 2 14.68 4.74 -12.98
N SER A 3 14.94 4.05 -14.08
CA SER A 3 14.66 2.62 -14.19
C SER A 3 15.73 1.86 -13.40
N LYS A 4 15.32 1.23 -12.32
CA LYS A 4 16.12 0.22 -11.63
C LYS A 4 15.48 -1.13 -11.90
N GLU A 5 16.31 -2.15 -12.04
CA GLU A 5 15.82 -3.52 -12.15
C GLU A 5 15.96 -4.26 -10.82
N ILE A 6 14.96 -5.04 -10.49
CA ILE A 6 15.00 -5.98 -9.37
C ILE A 6 14.64 -7.35 -9.94
N TYR A 7 15.58 -8.27 -9.92
CA TYR A 7 15.45 -9.61 -10.52
C TYR A 7 15.04 -9.58 -12.01
N GLY A 8 15.59 -8.65 -12.79
CA GLY A 8 15.24 -8.46 -14.20
C GLY A 8 13.86 -7.79 -14.44
N ILE A 9 13.16 -7.42 -13.41
CA ILE A 9 11.88 -6.68 -13.50
C ILE A 9 12.19 -5.18 -13.50
N PRO A 10 11.80 -4.43 -14.54
CA PRO A 10 11.98 -2.99 -14.56
C PRO A 10 11.06 -2.32 -13.51
N ILE A 11 11.68 -1.58 -12.62
CA ILE A 11 10.98 -0.86 -11.54
C ILE A 11 10.95 0.63 -11.86
N SER A 12 9.76 1.19 -11.96
CA SER A 12 9.56 2.61 -12.14
C SER A 12 9.52 3.30 -10.78
N ILE A 13 10.55 4.11 -10.48
CA ILE A 13 10.54 4.96 -9.28
C ILE A 13 10.41 6.41 -9.77
N PRO A 14 9.39 7.14 -9.32
CA PRO A 14 9.21 8.53 -9.69
C PRO A 14 10.39 9.38 -9.20
N LYS A 15 10.63 10.52 -9.86
CA LYS A 15 11.66 11.47 -9.44
C LYS A 15 11.41 11.90 -7.99
N LYS A 16 12.49 11.89 -7.19
CA LYS A 16 12.41 12.34 -5.79
C LYS A 16 11.94 13.81 -5.76
N PRO A 17 10.87 14.13 -5.02
CA PRO A 17 10.38 15.49 -4.90
C PRO A 17 11.30 16.35 -4.02
N SER A 18 11.02 17.65 -3.95
CA SER A 18 11.69 18.52 -3.00
C SER A 18 11.39 18.09 -1.55
N LYS A 19 12.31 18.38 -0.63
CA LYS A 19 12.27 17.93 0.77
C LYS A 19 10.92 18.16 1.46
N ARG A 20 10.26 19.29 1.19
CA ARG A 20 8.95 19.65 1.78
C ARG A 20 7.81 18.67 1.48
N PHE A 21 7.91 17.90 0.39
CA PHE A 21 6.91 16.91 -0.02
C PHE A 21 7.26 15.47 0.40
N ILE A 22 8.34 15.29 1.16
CA ILE A 22 8.74 14.00 1.69
C ILE A 22 8.21 13.88 3.11
N LEU A 23 7.38 12.87 3.36
CA LEU A 23 6.78 12.64 4.68
C LEU A 23 7.87 12.49 5.76
N GLY A 24 7.71 13.13 6.89
CA GLY A 24 8.66 13.08 8.01
C GLY A 24 9.98 13.81 7.78
N SER A 25 10.14 14.60 6.71
CA SER A 25 11.37 15.31 6.38
C SER A 25 11.75 16.41 7.37
N ASN A 26 10.80 16.91 8.14
CA ASN A 26 10.97 17.92 9.18
C ASN A 26 11.39 17.34 10.54
N LYS A 27 11.40 16.01 10.68
CA LYS A 27 11.75 15.34 11.92
C LYS A 27 13.24 15.10 12.06
N PRO A 28 13.79 15.05 13.30
CA PRO A 28 15.16 14.62 13.53
C PRO A 28 15.42 13.21 12.98
N LYS A 29 16.61 12.96 12.43
CA LYS A 29 16.97 11.70 11.75
C LYS A 29 16.56 10.44 12.53
N LYS A 30 16.81 10.40 13.83
CA LYS A 30 16.45 9.26 14.70
C LYS A 30 14.94 8.99 14.82
N LYS A 31 14.08 9.97 14.49
CA LYS A 31 12.61 9.87 14.50
C LYS A 31 12.02 9.70 13.11
N GLN A 32 12.85 9.65 12.06
CA GLN A 32 12.41 9.48 10.69
C GLN A 32 12.15 7.99 10.41
N LYS A 33 10.92 7.60 10.56
CA LYS A 33 10.39 6.26 10.24
C LYS A 33 9.02 6.41 9.60
N TRP A 34 8.48 5.33 9.09
CA TRP A 34 7.09 5.33 8.61
C TRP A 34 6.14 5.73 9.75
N GLU A 35 5.28 6.64 9.44
CA GLU A 35 4.17 7.03 10.31
C GLU A 35 2.90 7.07 9.48
N ARG A 36 1.87 6.48 10.02
CA ARG A 36 0.57 6.42 9.40
C ARG A 36 -0.09 7.80 9.38
N THR A 37 -0.71 8.16 8.26
CA THR A 37 -1.62 9.30 8.21
C THR A 37 -2.93 8.89 8.85
N GLU A 38 -3.39 9.62 9.84
CA GLU A 38 -4.68 9.41 10.48
C GLU A 38 -5.74 10.32 9.87
N LEU A 39 -7.01 9.98 10.09
CA LEU A 39 -8.09 10.90 9.78
C LEU A 39 -7.91 12.17 10.61
N PRO A 40 -8.19 13.35 10.03
CA PRO A 40 -8.19 14.59 10.80
C PRO A 40 -9.11 14.49 12.01
N GLU A 41 -8.70 15.12 13.11
CA GLU A 41 -9.59 15.29 14.26
C GLU A 41 -10.90 15.93 13.82
N ASN A 42 -12.00 15.49 14.40
CA ASN A 42 -13.34 15.97 14.05
C ASN A 42 -13.73 15.74 12.57
N TRP A 43 -13.31 14.62 11.97
CA TRP A 43 -13.59 14.28 10.58
C TRP A 43 -15.05 14.49 10.18
N GLU A 44 -16.00 14.09 11.03
CA GLU A 44 -17.44 14.14 10.74
C GLU A 44 -17.99 15.56 10.64
N ILE A 45 -17.42 16.49 11.41
CA ILE A 45 -17.83 17.91 11.44
C ILE A 45 -16.91 18.82 10.61
N LEU A 46 -15.89 18.24 9.98
CA LEU A 46 -14.97 19.01 9.13
C LEU A 46 -15.70 19.53 7.88
N ALA A 47 -15.41 20.77 7.49
CA ALA A 47 -15.98 21.36 6.28
C ALA A 47 -15.77 20.46 5.05
N GLU A 48 -16.78 20.31 4.21
CA GLU A 48 -16.80 19.43 3.04
C GLU A 48 -15.60 19.66 2.11
N SER A 49 -15.25 20.92 1.86
CA SER A 49 -14.08 21.27 1.04
C SER A 49 -12.74 20.76 1.62
N LYS A 50 -12.61 20.69 2.94
CA LYS A 50 -11.41 20.13 3.60
C LYS A 50 -11.41 18.61 3.55
N ARG A 51 -12.59 17.98 3.72
CA ARG A 51 -12.74 16.53 3.54
C ARG A 51 -12.40 16.11 2.12
N ALA A 52 -12.96 16.82 1.12
CA ALA A 52 -12.70 16.55 -0.29
C ALA A 52 -11.19 16.64 -0.63
N LYS A 53 -10.50 17.68 -0.16
CA LYS A 53 -9.04 17.79 -0.35
C LYS A 53 -8.26 16.66 0.30
N PHE A 54 -8.66 16.23 1.49
CA PHE A 54 -8.00 15.09 2.16
C PHE A 54 -8.22 13.81 1.36
N ILE A 55 -9.46 13.53 0.96
CA ILE A 55 -9.82 12.35 0.16
C ILE A 55 -9.04 12.35 -1.16
N GLU A 56 -9.04 13.45 -1.91
CA GLU A 56 -8.27 13.60 -3.15
C GLU A 56 -6.78 13.29 -2.94
N GLN A 57 -6.21 13.83 -1.87
CA GLN A 57 -4.80 13.59 -1.53
C GLN A 57 -4.54 12.12 -1.20
N GLU A 58 -5.45 11.45 -0.50
CA GLU A 58 -5.31 10.03 -0.15
C GLU A 58 -5.47 9.12 -1.39
N PHE A 59 -6.41 9.42 -2.28
CA PHE A 59 -6.51 8.73 -3.57
C PHE A 59 -5.25 8.93 -4.42
N LYS A 60 -4.72 10.14 -4.48
CA LYS A 60 -3.46 10.42 -5.19
C LYS A 60 -2.29 9.61 -4.62
N ARG A 61 -2.13 9.56 -3.30
CA ARG A 61 -1.10 8.75 -2.63
C ARG A 61 -1.25 7.26 -2.90
N ARG A 62 -2.49 6.81 -2.94
CA ARG A 62 -2.84 5.42 -3.23
C ARG A 62 -2.52 5.01 -4.67
N VAL A 63 -2.55 5.93 -5.63
CA VAL A 63 -2.19 5.69 -7.03
C VAL A 63 -0.70 5.89 -7.26
N GLU A 64 -0.17 7.05 -6.88
CA GLU A 64 1.19 7.47 -7.21
C GLU A 64 2.26 6.96 -6.25
N GLY A 65 1.86 6.48 -5.07
CA GLY A 65 2.79 6.19 -3.98
C GLY A 65 3.29 7.45 -3.29
N VAL A 66 4.21 7.27 -2.35
CA VAL A 66 4.74 8.38 -1.55
C VAL A 66 6.23 8.24 -1.29
N TRP A 67 6.87 9.37 -1.05
CA TRP A 67 8.21 9.44 -0.51
C TRP A 67 8.14 9.76 0.98
N PHE A 68 8.89 9.03 1.80
CA PHE A 68 9.03 9.33 3.22
C PHE A 68 10.50 9.25 3.65
N MET A 69 10.82 9.86 4.77
CA MET A 69 12.16 9.77 5.35
C MET A 69 12.28 8.54 6.23
N ASN A 70 13.27 7.71 5.94
CA ASN A 70 13.61 6.54 6.72
C ASN A 70 15.07 6.66 7.19
N ASN A 71 15.29 6.99 8.46
CA ASN A 71 16.62 7.14 9.07
C ASN A 71 17.58 8.04 8.24
N GLY A 72 17.08 9.14 7.71
CA GLY A 72 17.86 10.10 6.91
C GLY A 72 17.89 9.80 5.42
N VAL A 73 17.28 8.70 4.97
CA VAL A 73 17.22 8.31 3.56
C VAL A 73 15.81 8.52 3.03
N ALA A 74 15.68 9.31 1.96
CA ALA A 74 14.40 9.43 1.26
C ALA A 74 14.05 8.11 0.57
N THR A 75 12.94 7.52 0.97
CA THR A 75 12.51 6.18 0.55
C THR A 75 11.15 6.28 -0.14
N TYR A 76 11.05 5.73 -1.34
CA TYR A 76 9.79 5.64 -2.08
C TYR A 76 9.10 4.32 -1.77
N ILE A 77 7.77 4.37 -1.60
CA ILE A 77 6.87 3.22 -1.56
C ILE A 77 5.75 3.40 -2.59
N THR A 78 5.35 2.30 -3.24
CA THR A 78 4.29 2.29 -4.25
C THR A 78 2.92 2.62 -3.63
N GLY A 79 1.95 2.96 -4.46
CA GLY A 79 0.59 3.26 -4.00
C GLY A 79 -0.06 2.11 -3.24
N VAL A 80 0.10 0.88 -3.73
CA VAL A 80 -0.38 -0.34 -3.05
C VAL A 80 0.30 -0.51 -1.70
N HIS A 81 1.62 -0.27 -1.61
CA HIS A 81 2.34 -0.37 -0.35
C HIS A 81 1.91 0.72 0.63
N TYR A 82 1.72 1.96 0.14
CA TYR A 82 1.15 3.03 0.95
C TYR A 82 -0.21 2.64 1.51
N TYR A 83 -1.10 2.14 0.66
CA TYR A 83 -2.43 1.70 1.06
C TYR A 83 -2.39 0.59 2.11
N TYR A 84 -1.51 -0.41 1.92
CA TYR A 84 -1.29 -1.49 2.89
C TYR A 84 -0.85 -0.96 4.26
N LEU A 85 0.15 -0.09 4.30
CA LEU A 85 0.71 0.43 5.57
C LEU A 85 -0.23 1.43 6.25
N ASN A 86 -0.98 2.20 5.47
CA ASN A 86 -1.74 3.32 6.01
C ASN A 86 -3.17 2.96 6.36
N TRP A 87 -3.83 2.18 5.52
CA TRP A 87 -5.26 1.95 5.60
C TRP A 87 -5.67 0.51 5.87
N CYS A 88 -4.85 -0.48 5.50
CA CYS A 88 -5.18 -1.88 5.71
C CYS A 88 -4.90 -2.31 7.15
N LYS A 89 -5.95 -2.47 7.95
CA LYS A 89 -5.83 -3.07 9.28
C LYS A 89 -5.70 -4.58 9.17
N ILE A 90 -4.75 -5.16 9.89
CA ILE A 90 -4.53 -6.60 10.02
C ILE A 90 -4.87 -7.08 11.44
N ASP A 91 -4.75 -8.36 11.71
CA ASP A 91 -5.09 -8.97 13.02
C ASP A 91 -4.39 -8.33 14.22
N VAL A 92 -3.16 -7.85 14.05
CA VAL A 92 -2.36 -7.20 15.11
C VAL A 92 -2.40 -5.66 15.07
N GLY A 93 -3.27 -5.07 14.26
CA GLY A 93 -3.34 -3.61 14.08
C GLY A 93 -2.95 -3.18 12.68
N TYR A 94 -2.19 -2.08 12.55
CA TYR A 94 -1.65 -1.65 11.26
C TYR A 94 -0.26 -2.23 11.03
N PRO A 95 0.08 -2.61 9.76
CA PRO A 95 1.39 -3.16 9.47
C PRO A 95 2.52 -2.14 9.67
N ASP A 96 3.66 -2.62 10.13
CA ASP A 96 4.89 -1.84 10.18
C ASP A 96 5.58 -1.83 8.81
N TYR A 97 6.40 -0.79 8.58
CA TYR A 97 7.25 -0.71 7.40
C TYR A 97 8.44 -1.66 7.50
N TRP A 98 8.64 -2.47 6.44
CA TRP A 98 9.80 -3.34 6.26
C TRP A 98 10.36 -3.18 4.85
N ASP A 99 11.69 -3.08 4.70
CA ASP A 99 12.35 -3.00 3.37
C ASP A 99 12.06 -4.23 2.51
N ARG A 100 11.89 -5.40 3.12
CA ARG A 100 11.45 -6.62 2.45
C ARG A 100 10.08 -6.45 1.78
N ASP A 101 9.14 -5.86 2.48
CA ASP A 101 7.80 -5.64 1.95
C ASP A 101 7.81 -4.55 0.88
N ARG A 102 8.64 -3.51 1.06
CA ARG A 102 8.88 -2.53 0.01
C ARG A 102 9.38 -3.17 -1.28
N ARG A 103 10.36 -4.07 -1.22
CA ARG A 103 10.84 -4.83 -2.39
C ARG A 103 9.71 -5.61 -3.05
N PHE A 104 8.92 -6.32 -2.27
CA PHE A 104 7.78 -7.08 -2.76
C PHE A 104 6.79 -6.20 -3.54
N PHE A 105 6.38 -5.07 -2.98
CA PHE A 105 5.43 -4.18 -3.64
C PHE A 105 6.01 -3.45 -4.86
N LEU A 106 7.30 -3.15 -4.87
CA LEU A 106 7.99 -2.62 -6.06
C LEU A 106 8.00 -3.64 -7.21
N ILE A 107 8.32 -4.90 -6.90
CA ILE A 107 8.28 -5.99 -7.90
C ILE A 107 6.85 -6.19 -8.40
N TRP A 108 5.87 -6.22 -7.50
CA TRP A 108 4.46 -6.34 -7.85
C TRP A 108 4.02 -5.25 -8.82
N ASP A 109 4.36 -4.00 -8.53
CA ASP A 109 4.03 -2.85 -9.37
C ASP A 109 4.71 -2.95 -10.77
N GLY A 110 5.98 -3.37 -10.81
CA GLY A 110 6.70 -3.60 -12.05
C GLY A 110 6.10 -4.73 -12.90
N ILE A 111 5.71 -5.84 -12.29
CA ILE A 111 5.07 -6.97 -12.97
C ILE A 111 3.69 -6.59 -13.52
N ARG A 112 2.88 -5.92 -12.70
CA ARG A 112 1.53 -5.50 -13.08
C ARG A 112 1.52 -4.62 -14.34
N ASN A 113 2.54 -3.80 -14.51
CA ASN A 113 2.70 -2.88 -15.63
C ASN A 113 3.51 -3.48 -16.81
N ASN A 114 3.90 -4.75 -16.73
CA ASN A 114 4.68 -5.43 -17.76
C ASN A 114 3.81 -6.45 -18.51
N PRO A 115 3.48 -6.21 -19.80
CA PRO A 115 2.62 -7.10 -20.57
C PRO A 115 3.20 -8.51 -20.78
N ASN A 116 4.49 -8.69 -20.58
CA ASN A 116 5.17 -9.99 -20.71
C ASN A 116 5.20 -10.78 -19.38
N CYS A 117 4.63 -10.26 -18.31
CA CYS A 117 4.57 -10.93 -17.01
C CYS A 117 3.15 -11.38 -16.70
N TYR A 118 2.93 -12.66 -16.52
CA TYR A 118 1.61 -13.26 -16.22
C TYR A 118 1.33 -13.38 -14.72
N GLY A 119 2.29 -13.13 -13.86
CA GLY A 119 2.11 -13.23 -12.42
C GLY A 119 3.42 -13.31 -11.63
N LEU A 120 3.30 -13.48 -10.33
CA LEU A 120 4.42 -13.60 -9.39
C LEU A 120 4.33 -14.90 -8.60
N ILE A 121 5.36 -15.72 -8.68
CA ILE A 121 5.57 -16.86 -7.78
C ILE A 121 6.56 -16.44 -6.70
N MET A 122 6.11 -16.43 -5.45
CA MET A 122 6.93 -16.00 -4.32
C MET A 122 7.14 -17.13 -3.32
N PRO A 123 8.30 -17.82 -3.34
CA PRO A 123 8.68 -18.71 -2.26
C PRO A 123 8.94 -17.91 -0.99
N LYS A 124 8.40 -18.36 0.13
CA LYS A 124 8.49 -17.63 1.41
C LYS A 124 8.46 -18.57 2.61
N HIS A 125 9.05 -18.15 3.69
CA HIS A 125 8.86 -18.79 4.99
C HIS A 125 7.44 -18.54 5.55
N ARG A 126 7.01 -19.38 6.48
CA ARG A 126 5.76 -19.18 7.22
C ARG A 126 5.79 -17.84 7.99
N ARG A 127 4.61 -17.26 8.23
CA ARG A 127 4.40 -16.05 9.06
C ARG A 127 5.05 -14.75 8.54
N GLN A 128 5.27 -14.64 7.23
CA GLN A 128 5.77 -13.38 6.61
C GLN A 128 4.68 -12.41 6.16
N GLY A 129 3.44 -12.58 6.64
CA GLY A 129 2.34 -11.67 6.32
C GLY A 129 1.87 -11.71 4.85
N ALA A 130 2.31 -12.69 4.03
CA ALA A 130 2.00 -12.73 2.60
C ALA A 130 0.49 -12.78 2.30
N SER A 131 -0.29 -13.48 3.11
CA SER A 131 -1.76 -13.54 2.96
C SER A 131 -2.41 -12.16 3.18
N TRP A 132 -1.91 -11.38 4.10
CA TRP A 132 -2.37 -10.01 4.34
C TRP A 132 -1.97 -9.07 3.21
N LYS A 133 -0.75 -9.21 2.68
CA LYS A 133 -0.29 -8.44 1.50
C LYS A 133 -1.10 -8.79 0.25
N ALA A 134 -1.38 -10.06 0.02
CA ALA A 134 -2.26 -10.49 -1.07
C ALA A 134 -3.68 -9.94 -0.92
N ALA A 135 -4.26 -10.00 0.29
CA ALA A 135 -5.55 -9.40 0.58
C ALA A 135 -5.55 -7.88 0.33
N ALA A 136 -4.50 -7.17 0.74
CA ALA A 136 -4.36 -5.73 0.49
C ALA A 136 -4.25 -5.37 -1.00
N ILE A 137 -3.58 -6.20 -1.81
CA ILE A 137 -3.50 -6.03 -3.25
C ILE A 137 -4.90 -6.16 -3.88
N VAL A 138 -5.62 -7.23 -3.54
CA VAL A 138 -6.99 -7.44 -4.04
C VAL A 138 -7.89 -6.27 -3.63
N MET A 139 -7.84 -5.87 -2.36
CA MET A 139 -8.60 -4.72 -1.85
C MET A 139 -8.25 -3.41 -2.56
N HIS A 140 -6.96 -3.16 -2.78
CA HIS A 140 -6.52 -1.98 -3.51
C HIS A 140 -7.15 -1.93 -4.91
N ASP A 141 -7.12 -3.05 -5.62
CA ASP A 141 -7.57 -3.11 -7.01
C ASP A 141 -9.09 -3.01 -7.13
N ILE A 142 -9.85 -3.75 -6.31
CA ILE A 142 -11.32 -3.74 -6.37
C ILE A 142 -11.93 -2.42 -5.88
N THR A 143 -11.29 -1.71 -4.96
CA THR A 143 -11.78 -0.42 -4.43
C THR A 143 -11.23 0.80 -5.18
N LEU A 144 -10.37 0.60 -6.18
CA LEU A 144 -9.83 1.68 -7.01
C LEU A 144 -10.54 1.79 -8.37
N SER A 145 -11.14 0.71 -8.85
CA SER A 145 -11.73 0.61 -10.20
C SER A 145 -13.20 0.23 -10.13
N TYR A 146 -14.02 0.90 -10.92
CA TYR A 146 -15.43 0.53 -11.07
C TYR A 146 -15.56 -0.86 -11.72
N ASN A 147 -16.53 -1.65 -11.27
CA ASN A 147 -16.87 -2.96 -11.82
C ASN A 147 -15.70 -3.96 -11.87
N SER A 148 -14.72 -3.81 -10.98
CA SER A 148 -13.62 -4.76 -10.90
C SER A 148 -13.97 -5.94 -9.99
N ASN A 149 -13.51 -7.13 -10.40
CA ASN A 149 -13.69 -8.36 -9.65
C ASN A 149 -12.33 -8.93 -9.26
N GLY A 150 -12.21 -9.35 -8.02
CA GLY A 150 -11.02 -10.02 -7.50
C GLY A 150 -11.32 -11.48 -7.16
N GLY A 151 -10.48 -12.40 -7.62
CA GLY A 151 -10.58 -13.81 -7.29
C GLY A 151 -9.50 -14.27 -6.32
N ILE A 152 -9.85 -15.10 -5.35
CA ILE A 152 -8.92 -15.75 -4.44
C ILE A 152 -9.08 -17.25 -4.56
N MET A 153 -7.99 -17.94 -4.89
CA MET A 153 -7.95 -19.40 -4.94
C MET A 153 -6.94 -19.95 -3.93
N SER A 154 -7.22 -21.13 -3.42
CA SER A 154 -6.32 -21.90 -2.56
C SER A 154 -6.50 -23.39 -2.82
N LYS A 155 -5.69 -24.24 -2.18
CA LYS A 155 -5.77 -25.70 -2.34
C LYS A 155 -7.12 -26.28 -1.92
N THR A 156 -7.83 -25.65 -0.99
CA THR A 156 -9.16 -26.05 -0.52
C THR A 156 -10.09 -24.83 -0.42
N GLY A 157 -11.41 -25.08 -0.51
CA GLY A 157 -12.41 -24.03 -0.32
C GLY A 157 -12.34 -23.38 1.07
N SER A 158 -12.04 -24.15 2.12
CA SER A 158 -11.87 -23.62 3.48
C SER A 158 -10.64 -22.69 3.59
N ASP A 159 -9.54 -22.99 2.91
CA ASP A 159 -8.36 -22.14 2.90
C ASP A 159 -8.60 -20.87 2.06
N ALA A 160 -9.33 -20.98 0.93
CA ALA A 160 -9.75 -19.82 0.14
C ALA A 160 -10.64 -18.90 0.98
N LYS A 161 -11.61 -19.45 1.73
CA LYS A 161 -12.45 -18.68 2.64
C LYS A 161 -11.64 -17.92 3.68
N LYS A 162 -10.65 -18.56 4.33
CA LYS A 162 -9.76 -17.88 5.30
C LYS A 162 -9.00 -16.69 4.70
N LEU A 163 -8.62 -16.77 3.41
CA LEU A 163 -8.00 -15.64 2.70
C LEU A 163 -9.03 -14.55 2.41
N PHE A 164 -10.22 -14.94 1.98
CA PHE A 164 -11.32 -14.01 1.72
C PHE A 164 -11.76 -13.28 3.00
N ASP A 165 -11.83 -13.97 4.14
CA ASP A 165 -12.15 -13.39 5.44
C ASP A 165 -11.17 -12.25 5.81
N LYS A 166 -9.91 -12.30 5.37
CA LYS A 166 -8.94 -11.21 5.55
C LYS A 166 -9.31 -9.97 4.71
N VAL A 167 -9.78 -10.18 3.49
CA VAL A 167 -10.26 -9.08 2.63
C VAL A 167 -11.47 -8.41 3.27
N VAL A 168 -12.45 -9.19 3.71
CA VAL A 168 -13.65 -8.70 4.41
C VAL A 168 -13.29 -7.96 5.69
N PHE A 169 -12.34 -8.52 6.47
CA PHE A 169 -11.85 -7.85 7.69
C PHE A 169 -11.24 -6.48 7.39
N MET A 170 -10.37 -6.38 6.38
CA MET A 170 -9.79 -5.10 5.96
C MET A 170 -10.87 -4.13 5.51
N PHE A 171 -11.78 -4.58 4.63
CA PHE A 171 -12.85 -3.73 4.07
C PHE A 171 -13.67 -3.05 5.18
N ARG A 172 -14.12 -3.82 6.15
CA ARG A 172 -14.91 -3.32 7.29
C ARG A 172 -14.16 -2.31 8.19
N LYS A 173 -12.87 -2.14 8.00
CA LYS A 173 -12.02 -1.23 8.78
C LYS A 173 -11.48 -0.05 7.97
N LEU A 174 -11.80 -0.01 6.67
CA LEU A 174 -11.51 1.15 5.85
C LEU A 174 -12.42 2.32 6.22
N PRO A 175 -11.95 3.56 6.02
CA PRO A 175 -12.83 4.73 6.00
C PRO A 175 -13.89 4.62 4.89
N ASP A 176 -15.07 5.19 5.11
CA ASP A 176 -16.20 5.10 4.18
C ASP A 176 -15.86 5.55 2.76
N PHE A 177 -14.99 6.56 2.61
CA PHE A 177 -14.56 7.04 1.29
C PHE A 177 -13.65 6.06 0.51
N PHE A 178 -13.28 4.94 1.10
CA PHE A 178 -12.58 3.83 0.45
C PHE A 178 -13.41 2.55 0.33
N GLN A 179 -14.64 2.56 0.81
CA GLN A 179 -15.60 1.44 0.70
C GLN A 179 -16.50 1.59 -0.59
#